data_34840dd7274bb4a746f9756274cb6e7a
#
_entry.id   34840dd7274bb4a746f9756274cb6e7a
#
_cell.length_a   1.000
_cell.length_b   1.000
_cell.length_c   1.000
_cell.angle_alpha   90.00
_cell.angle_beta   90.00
_cell.angle_gamma   90.00
#
_symmetry.space_group_name_H-M   'P 1'
#
loop_
_entity.id
_entity.type
_entity.pdbx_description
1 polymer ?
#
loop_
_entity_poly.entity_id
_entity_poly.type
_entity_poly.pdbx_seq_one_letter_code
_entity_poly.pdbx_strand_id
1 'polypeptide(L)'
;KMKDILEKLTSNRFLGIIVGALITAVIQSSSATTVMVVGFVNSGMMTLNQAVWIIMGANIGTTITGQLIALDVGALAPLIAFIGVAIVVFSKNEKVQFVGEIIAGLGILFVGMNMMGDSMIPLREYPPFINLMTRFSNPLIGIIAGMIFTAVIQSSSASVGILQALALSGVISFHDAAFVLFGPVSYTHLTLPTN
;
A
#
# COMPACT_ATOMS: atom_id res chain seq x y z
N LYS A 1 -23.02 22.60 -6.12
CA LYS A 1 -22.18 22.63 -4.89
C LYS A 1 -21.05 21.61 -4.94
N MET A 2 -21.32 20.30 -5.20
CA MET A 2 -20.26 19.28 -5.27
C MET A 2 -19.35 19.50 -6.46
N LYS A 3 -19.89 19.77 -7.65
CA LYS A 3 -19.14 20.10 -8.86
C LYS A 3 -18.22 21.32 -8.63
N ASP A 4 -18.70 22.39 -8.02
CA ASP A 4 -17.93 23.61 -7.76
C ASP A 4 -16.76 23.35 -6.78
N ILE A 5 -16.96 22.45 -5.82
CA ILE A 5 -15.92 22.03 -4.87
C ILE A 5 -14.85 21.21 -5.61
N LEU A 6 -15.25 20.22 -6.41
CA LEU A 6 -14.35 19.42 -7.21
C LEU A 6 -13.56 20.29 -8.20
N GLU A 7 -14.22 21.22 -8.86
CA GLU A 7 -13.60 22.15 -9.82
C GLU A 7 -12.55 23.06 -9.15
N LYS A 8 -12.83 23.56 -7.94
CA LYS A 8 -11.86 24.31 -7.13
C LYS A 8 -10.68 23.45 -6.65
N LEU A 9 -10.95 22.24 -6.18
CA LEU A 9 -9.92 21.31 -5.68
C LEU A 9 -9.05 20.74 -6.79
N THR A 10 -9.50 20.78 -8.02
CA THR A 10 -8.79 20.26 -9.20
C THR A 10 -8.46 21.32 -10.24
N SER A 11 -8.59 22.60 -9.88
CA SER A 11 -8.34 23.75 -10.76
C SER A 11 -6.90 23.81 -11.25
N ASN A 12 -5.94 23.32 -10.48
CA ASN A 12 -4.53 23.25 -10.81
C ASN A 12 -4.06 21.80 -10.77
N ARG A 13 -3.17 21.43 -11.69
CA ARG A 13 -2.55 20.10 -11.79
C ARG A 13 -1.94 19.65 -10.46
N PHE A 14 -1.14 20.50 -9.82
CA PHE A 14 -0.52 20.21 -8.53
C PHE A 14 -1.55 20.01 -7.42
N LEU A 15 -2.60 20.82 -7.41
CA LEU A 15 -3.66 20.70 -6.42
C LEU A 15 -4.41 19.38 -6.60
N GLY A 16 -4.70 18.97 -7.84
CA GLY A 16 -5.29 17.67 -8.15
C GLY A 16 -4.44 16.51 -7.65
N ILE A 17 -3.12 16.56 -7.84
CA ILE A 17 -2.19 15.54 -7.33
C ILE A 17 -2.20 15.52 -5.79
N ILE A 18 -2.12 16.67 -5.14
CA ILE A 18 -2.15 16.76 -3.67
C ILE A 18 -3.46 16.21 -3.12
N VAL A 19 -4.59 16.58 -3.72
CA VAL A 19 -5.92 16.08 -3.31
C VAL A 19 -6.01 14.56 -3.47
N GLY A 20 -5.57 14.02 -4.61
CA GLY A 20 -5.54 12.58 -4.84
C GLY A 20 -4.64 11.85 -3.84
N ALA A 21 -3.47 12.41 -3.54
CA ALA A 21 -2.54 11.86 -2.57
C ALA A 21 -3.14 11.85 -1.16
N LEU A 22 -3.73 12.95 -0.72
CA LEU A 22 -4.34 13.06 0.61
C LEU A 22 -5.56 12.13 0.76
N ILE A 23 -6.44 12.09 -0.23
CA ILE A 23 -7.61 11.20 -0.21
C ILE A 23 -7.13 9.74 -0.08
N THR A 24 -6.19 9.33 -0.93
CA THR A 24 -5.71 7.94 -0.91
C THR A 24 -4.90 7.63 0.34
N ALA A 25 -4.13 8.57 0.86
CA ALA A 25 -3.43 8.42 2.13
C ALA A 25 -4.38 8.16 3.31
N VAL A 26 -5.58 8.75 3.29
CA VAL A 26 -6.60 8.54 4.32
C VAL A 26 -7.40 7.26 4.08
N ILE A 27 -7.87 7.05 2.84
CA ILE A 27 -8.70 5.88 2.49
C ILE A 27 -7.86 4.60 2.43
N GLN A 28 -6.55 4.70 2.17
CA GLN A 28 -5.61 3.58 2.00
C GLN A 28 -6.01 2.61 0.87
N SER A 29 -6.75 3.11 -0.14
CA SER A 29 -7.16 2.35 -1.31
C SER A 29 -7.11 3.20 -2.57
N SER A 30 -6.06 3.05 -3.37
CA SER A 30 -5.92 3.72 -4.67
C SER A 30 -6.99 3.24 -5.67
N SER A 31 -7.37 1.97 -5.59
CA SER A 31 -8.44 1.40 -6.40
C SER A 31 -9.78 2.09 -6.12
N ALA A 32 -10.16 2.23 -4.84
CA ALA A 32 -11.39 2.92 -4.45
C ALA A 32 -11.38 4.39 -4.92
N THR A 33 -10.25 5.08 -4.75
CA THR A 33 -10.08 6.46 -5.22
C THR A 33 -10.24 6.54 -6.74
N THR A 34 -9.62 5.61 -7.49
CA THR A 34 -9.69 5.59 -8.96
C THR A 34 -11.11 5.32 -9.44
N VAL A 35 -11.81 4.33 -8.87
CA VAL A 35 -13.21 4.01 -9.24
C VAL A 35 -14.13 5.21 -8.96
N MET A 36 -13.94 5.88 -7.81
CA MET A 36 -14.71 7.09 -7.47
C MET A 36 -14.46 8.20 -8.51
N VAL A 37 -13.21 8.43 -8.90
CA VAL A 37 -12.84 9.46 -9.90
C VAL A 37 -13.43 9.11 -11.27
N VAL A 38 -13.38 7.85 -11.70
CA VAL A 38 -14.02 7.38 -12.95
C VAL A 38 -15.53 7.63 -12.89
N GLY A 39 -16.18 7.36 -11.75
CA GLY A 39 -17.59 7.68 -11.54
C GLY A 39 -17.89 9.18 -11.69
N PHE A 40 -17.03 10.06 -11.20
CA PHE A 40 -17.17 11.51 -11.36
C PHE A 40 -16.98 11.98 -12.81
N VAL A 41 -16.09 11.35 -13.55
CA VAL A 41 -15.93 11.62 -15.00
C VAL A 41 -17.18 11.18 -15.77
N ASN A 42 -17.66 9.97 -15.52
CA ASN A 42 -18.83 9.41 -16.20
C ASN A 42 -20.12 10.21 -15.91
N SER A 43 -20.25 10.77 -14.71
CA SER A 43 -21.37 11.63 -14.33
C SER A 43 -21.23 13.08 -14.81
N GLY A 44 -20.16 13.44 -15.53
CA GLY A 44 -19.91 14.81 -16.01
C GLY A 44 -19.58 15.81 -14.89
N MET A 45 -19.25 15.33 -13.70
CA MET A 45 -18.83 16.18 -12.58
C MET A 45 -17.36 16.59 -12.65
N MET A 46 -16.57 15.87 -13.43
CA MET A 46 -15.13 16.07 -13.57
C MET A 46 -14.69 15.80 -15.03
N THR A 47 -13.67 16.50 -15.49
CA THR A 47 -13.05 16.24 -16.80
C THR A 47 -12.01 15.12 -16.67
N LEU A 48 -11.75 14.40 -17.76
CA LEU A 48 -10.71 13.36 -17.80
C LEU A 48 -9.32 13.93 -17.42
N ASN A 49 -9.02 15.14 -17.82
CA ASN A 49 -7.75 15.80 -17.51
C ASN A 49 -7.59 16.01 -15.98
N GLN A 50 -8.65 16.41 -15.28
CA GLN A 50 -8.64 16.54 -13.82
C GLN A 50 -8.50 15.17 -13.14
N ALA A 51 -9.16 14.15 -13.67
CA ALA A 51 -9.09 12.78 -13.19
C ALA A 51 -7.66 12.24 -13.20
N VAL A 52 -6.91 12.44 -14.28
CA VAL A 52 -5.51 11.99 -14.41
C VAL A 52 -4.65 12.52 -13.27
N TRP A 53 -4.78 13.80 -12.91
CA TRP A 53 -3.97 14.38 -11.84
C TRP A 53 -4.32 13.79 -10.47
N ILE A 54 -5.59 13.51 -10.20
CA ILE A 54 -6.01 12.86 -8.97
C ILE A 54 -5.50 11.42 -8.91
N ILE A 55 -5.57 10.67 -10.01
CA ILE A 55 -5.06 9.30 -10.09
C ILE A 55 -3.54 9.26 -9.88
N MET A 56 -2.80 10.20 -10.46
CA MET A 56 -1.36 10.34 -10.18
C MET A 56 -1.11 10.60 -8.69
N GLY A 57 -1.91 11.45 -8.06
CA GLY A 57 -1.88 11.71 -6.63
C GLY A 57 -2.21 10.46 -5.81
N ALA A 58 -3.21 9.68 -6.21
CA ALA A 58 -3.60 8.45 -5.54
C ALA A 58 -2.45 7.45 -5.47
N ASN A 59 -1.67 7.32 -6.54
CA ASN A 59 -0.47 6.47 -6.55
C ASN A 59 0.58 6.95 -5.53
N ILE A 60 0.77 8.26 -5.40
CA ILE A 60 1.66 8.83 -4.39
C ILE A 60 1.11 8.54 -2.99
N GLY A 61 -0.20 8.73 -2.77
CA GLY A 61 -0.84 8.49 -1.47
C GLY A 61 -0.70 7.06 -0.97
N THR A 62 -0.70 6.07 -1.87
CA THR A 62 -0.47 4.65 -1.53
C THR A 62 0.92 4.41 -0.96
N THR A 63 1.93 5.21 -1.30
CA THR A 63 3.31 5.01 -0.80
C THR A 63 3.45 5.27 0.69
N ILE A 64 2.52 5.98 1.32
CA ILE A 64 2.53 6.22 2.77
C ILE A 64 2.54 4.91 3.55
N THR A 65 1.79 3.90 3.12
CA THR A 65 1.83 2.57 3.74
C THR A 65 3.23 1.97 3.68
N GLY A 66 3.87 2.01 2.51
CA GLY A 66 5.25 1.52 2.35
C GLY A 66 6.25 2.27 3.23
N GLN A 67 6.08 3.58 3.42
CA GLN A 67 6.93 4.38 4.30
C GLN A 67 6.70 4.04 5.78
N LEU A 68 5.43 3.84 6.19
CA LEU A 68 5.13 3.39 7.55
C LEU A 68 5.74 2.01 7.83
N ILE A 69 5.66 1.10 6.88
CA ILE A 69 6.26 -0.24 6.97
C ILE A 69 7.80 -0.16 7.05
N ALA A 70 8.41 0.80 6.37
CA ALA A 70 9.86 1.00 6.38
C ALA A 70 10.40 1.58 7.70
N LEU A 71 9.52 2.08 8.59
CA LEU A 71 9.91 2.47 9.93
C LEU A 71 10.25 1.20 10.74
N ASP A 72 11.50 1.01 11.06
CA ASP A 72 11.94 -0.12 11.90
C ASP A 72 11.56 0.10 13.37
N VAL A 73 10.28 -0.08 13.66
CA VAL A 73 9.72 -0.03 15.02
C VAL A 73 9.52 -1.42 15.62
N GLY A 74 10.17 -2.43 15.03
CA GLY A 74 9.95 -3.84 15.34
C GLY A 74 9.98 -4.17 16.83
N ALA A 75 10.96 -3.66 17.56
CA ALA A 75 11.07 -3.86 19.00
C ALA A 75 9.95 -3.17 19.82
N LEU A 76 9.38 -2.09 19.31
CA LEU A 76 8.31 -1.32 19.97
C LEU A 76 6.91 -1.76 19.52
N ALA A 77 6.80 -2.57 18.49
CA ALA A 77 5.53 -2.98 17.90
C ALA A 77 4.55 -3.61 18.92
N PRO A 78 4.96 -4.54 19.80
CA PRO A 78 4.06 -5.09 20.81
C PRO A 78 3.59 -4.03 21.82
N LEU A 79 4.45 -3.08 22.17
CA LEU A 79 4.10 -2.00 23.09
C LEU A 79 3.09 -1.03 22.43
N ILE A 80 3.29 -0.70 21.16
CA ILE A 80 2.37 0.13 20.39
C ILE A 80 0.99 -0.55 20.30
N ALA A 81 0.96 -1.84 19.96
CA ALA A 81 -0.27 -2.62 19.92
C ALA A 81 -0.98 -2.64 21.28
N PHE A 82 -0.25 -2.88 22.36
CA PHE A 82 -0.79 -2.88 23.70
C PHE A 82 -1.39 -1.53 24.11
N ILE A 83 -0.68 -0.43 23.87
CA ILE A 83 -1.16 0.92 24.17
C ILE A 83 -2.44 1.20 23.37
N GLY A 84 -2.46 0.88 22.07
CA GLY A 84 -3.64 1.08 21.23
C GLY A 84 -4.85 0.31 21.74
N VAL A 85 -4.69 -0.97 22.06
CA VAL A 85 -5.75 -1.80 22.63
C VAL A 85 -6.21 -1.28 24.00
N ALA A 86 -5.29 -0.87 24.86
CA ALA A 86 -5.63 -0.28 26.14
C ALA A 86 -6.49 0.99 25.99
N ILE A 87 -6.13 1.86 25.04
CA ILE A 87 -6.92 3.06 24.74
C ILE A 87 -8.34 2.67 24.29
N VAL A 88 -8.49 1.69 23.41
CA VAL A 88 -9.80 1.22 22.91
C VAL A 88 -10.66 0.68 24.05
N VAL A 89 -10.06 -0.15 24.92
CA VAL A 89 -10.80 -0.84 26.00
C VAL A 89 -11.19 0.12 27.13
N PHE A 90 -10.29 1.01 27.54
CA PHE A 90 -10.51 1.86 28.71
C PHE A 90 -11.10 3.23 28.40
N SER A 91 -11.07 3.69 27.16
CA SER A 91 -11.67 4.97 26.78
C SER A 91 -13.19 4.87 26.62
N LYS A 92 -13.91 5.87 27.14
CA LYS A 92 -15.35 6.04 26.92
C LYS A 92 -15.67 7.02 25.79
N ASN A 93 -14.67 7.67 25.23
CA ASN A 93 -14.83 8.68 24.17
C ASN A 93 -14.56 8.03 22.82
N GLU A 94 -15.56 7.99 21.94
CA GLU A 94 -15.47 7.39 20.60
C GLU A 94 -14.31 7.94 19.78
N LYS A 95 -14.03 9.25 19.83
CA LYS A 95 -12.91 9.84 19.08
C LYS A 95 -11.56 9.32 19.57
N VAL A 96 -11.42 9.07 20.86
CA VAL A 96 -10.21 8.53 21.46
C VAL A 96 -10.09 7.03 21.15
N GLN A 97 -11.21 6.31 21.09
CA GLN A 97 -11.24 4.91 20.65
C GLN A 97 -10.75 4.76 19.21
N PHE A 98 -11.22 5.60 18.27
CA PHE A 98 -10.72 5.58 16.88
C PHE A 98 -9.21 5.80 16.79
N VAL A 99 -8.66 6.71 17.58
CA VAL A 99 -7.20 6.88 17.65
C VAL A 99 -6.53 5.64 18.22
N GLY A 100 -7.11 5.02 19.25
CA GLY A 100 -6.64 3.76 19.80
C GLY A 100 -6.65 2.62 18.79
N GLU A 101 -7.70 2.51 17.98
CA GLU A 101 -7.81 1.52 16.89
C GLU A 101 -6.72 1.69 15.84
N ILE A 102 -6.42 2.93 15.44
CA ILE A 102 -5.33 3.23 14.50
C ILE A 102 -3.99 2.79 15.10
N ILE A 103 -3.72 3.14 16.34
CA ILE A 103 -2.47 2.79 17.04
C ILE A 103 -2.37 1.27 17.21
N ALA A 104 -3.45 0.60 17.62
CA ALA A 104 -3.50 -0.84 17.76
C ALA A 104 -3.25 -1.55 16.42
N GLY A 105 -3.95 -1.10 15.36
CA GLY A 105 -3.80 -1.65 14.03
C GLY A 105 -2.37 -1.51 13.49
N LEU A 106 -1.74 -0.36 13.72
CA LEU A 106 -0.35 -0.13 13.33
C LEU A 106 0.61 -1.05 14.11
N GLY A 107 0.40 -1.20 15.41
CA GLY A 107 1.21 -2.10 16.24
C GLY A 107 1.06 -3.56 15.81
N ILE A 108 -0.17 -4.03 15.56
CA ILE A 108 -0.45 -5.38 15.07
C ILE A 108 0.19 -5.63 13.70
N LEU A 109 0.13 -4.63 12.80
CA LEU A 109 0.77 -4.71 11.48
C LEU A 109 2.27 -4.96 11.62
N PHE A 110 2.97 -4.20 12.45
CA PHE A 110 4.41 -4.39 12.66
C PHE A 110 4.76 -5.72 13.35
N VAL A 111 3.95 -6.16 14.32
CA VAL A 111 4.10 -7.50 14.94
C VAL A 111 3.98 -8.58 13.88
N GLY A 112 2.95 -8.51 13.03
CA GLY A 112 2.74 -9.47 11.93
C GLY A 112 3.89 -9.47 10.93
N MET A 113 4.44 -8.29 10.59
CA MET A 113 5.59 -8.20 9.70
C MET A 113 6.84 -8.84 10.28
N ASN A 114 7.12 -8.62 11.56
CA ASN A 114 8.26 -9.25 12.23
C ASN A 114 8.10 -10.77 12.25
N MET A 115 6.94 -11.27 12.67
CA MET A 115 6.64 -12.71 12.66
C MET A 115 6.80 -13.32 11.27
N MET A 116 6.37 -12.61 10.22
CA MET A 116 6.54 -13.04 8.84
C MET A 116 8.03 -13.08 8.46
N GLY A 117 8.78 -12.02 8.78
CA GLY A 117 10.22 -11.95 8.52
C GLY A 117 10.98 -13.10 9.19
N ASP A 118 10.72 -13.33 10.47
CA ASP A 118 11.35 -14.42 11.23
C ASP A 118 11.00 -15.79 10.67
N SER A 119 9.76 -16.00 10.24
CA SER A 119 9.30 -17.24 9.63
C SER A 119 9.96 -17.52 8.28
N MET A 120 10.48 -16.49 7.60
CA MET A 120 11.15 -16.62 6.32
C MET A 120 12.67 -16.90 6.46
N ILE A 121 13.26 -16.69 7.64
CA ILE A 121 14.70 -16.92 7.87
C ILE A 121 15.16 -18.31 7.44
N PRO A 122 14.45 -19.43 7.74
CA PRO A 122 14.87 -20.76 7.30
C PRO A 122 14.95 -20.93 5.79
N LEU A 123 14.19 -20.11 5.02
CA LEU A 123 14.21 -20.19 3.56
C LEU A 123 15.50 -19.63 2.95
N ARG A 124 16.29 -18.84 3.69
CA ARG A 124 17.57 -18.30 3.23
C ARG A 124 18.61 -19.38 2.92
N GLU A 125 18.49 -20.53 3.57
CA GLU A 125 19.40 -21.66 3.42
C GLU A 125 18.80 -22.80 2.61
N TYR A 126 17.56 -22.68 2.14
CA TYR A 126 16.86 -23.70 1.37
C TYR A 126 17.15 -23.58 -0.13
N PRO A 127 17.97 -24.49 -0.72
CA PRO A 127 18.45 -24.36 -2.09
C PRO A 127 17.37 -24.20 -3.16
N PRO A 128 16.21 -24.91 -3.11
CA PRO A 128 15.17 -24.72 -4.10
C PRO A 128 14.59 -23.31 -4.08
N PHE A 129 14.50 -22.69 -2.90
CA PHE A 129 14.00 -21.33 -2.74
C PHE A 129 15.02 -20.31 -3.26
N ILE A 130 16.31 -20.49 -2.95
CA ILE A 130 17.38 -19.63 -3.48
C ILE A 130 17.40 -19.69 -5.01
N ASN A 131 17.30 -20.87 -5.61
CA ASN A 131 17.22 -21.02 -7.06
C ASN A 131 15.98 -20.37 -7.68
N LEU A 132 14.86 -20.33 -6.95
CA LEU A 132 13.67 -19.61 -7.38
C LEU A 132 13.90 -18.11 -7.34
N MET A 133 14.50 -17.60 -6.26
CA MET A 133 14.76 -16.16 -6.08
C MET A 133 15.77 -15.63 -7.11
N THR A 134 16.80 -16.42 -7.47
CA THR A 134 17.75 -16.02 -8.52
C THR A 134 17.11 -15.86 -9.89
N ARG A 135 15.96 -16.50 -10.16
CA ARG A 135 15.22 -16.29 -11.40
C ARG A 135 14.55 -14.90 -11.45
N PHE A 136 14.28 -14.30 -10.31
CA PHE A 136 13.69 -12.94 -10.22
C PHE A 136 14.70 -11.84 -10.56
N SER A 137 15.97 -12.14 -10.66
CA SER A 137 16.98 -11.25 -11.22
C SER A 137 16.74 -10.95 -12.72
N ASN A 138 15.91 -11.76 -13.39
CA ASN A 138 15.40 -11.41 -14.71
C ASN A 138 14.20 -10.46 -14.55
N PRO A 139 14.27 -9.22 -15.09
CA PRO A 139 13.22 -8.21 -14.90
C PRO A 139 11.83 -8.69 -15.32
N LEU A 140 11.71 -9.40 -16.43
CA LEU A 140 10.42 -9.89 -16.93
C LEU A 140 9.81 -10.92 -16.00
N ILE A 141 10.61 -11.86 -15.52
CA ILE A 141 10.14 -12.91 -14.60
C ILE A 141 9.73 -12.29 -13.27
N GLY A 142 10.52 -11.33 -12.75
CA GLY A 142 10.22 -10.61 -11.52
C GLY A 142 8.89 -9.84 -11.62
N ILE A 143 8.69 -9.09 -12.69
CA ILE A 143 7.46 -8.32 -12.91
C ILE A 143 6.24 -9.26 -13.01
N ILE A 144 6.32 -10.33 -13.80
CA ILE A 144 5.22 -11.29 -13.96
C ILE A 144 4.90 -11.97 -12.61
N ALA A 145 5.93 -12.39 -11.86
CA ALA A 145 5.74 -12.98 -10.54
C ALA A 145 5.03 -12.00 -9.58
N GLY A 146 5.46 -10.75 -9.54
CA GLY A 146 4.83 -9.70 -8.74
C GLY A 146 3.39 -9.42 -9.15
N MET A 147 3.08 -9.42 -10.46
CA MET A 147 1.72 -9.28 -10.97
C MET A 147 0.83 -10.44 -10.52
N ILE A 148 1.26 -11.68 -10.69
CA ILE A 148 0.51 -12.88 -10.29
C ILE A 148 0.29 -12.86 -8.77
N PHE A 149 1.32 -12.55 -8.00
CA PHE A 149 1.25 -12.47 -6.55
C PHE A 149 0.21 -11.44 -6.10
N THR A 150 0.24 -10.26 -6.69
CA THR A 150 -0.74 -9.20 -6.38
C THR A 150 -2.15 -9.56 -6.85
N ALA A 151 -2.28 -10.25 -7.99
CA ALA A 151 -3.57 -10.74 -8.47
C ALA A 151 -4.23 -11.72 -7.50
N VAL A 152 -3.44 -12.55 -6.83
CA VAL A 152 -3.92 -13.49 -5.80
C VAL A 152 -4.30 -12.76 -4.52
N ILE A 153 -3.44 -11.86 -4.03
CA ILE A 153 -3.65 -11.14 -2.76
C ILE A 153 -4.70 -10.02 -2.90
N GLN A 154 -4.89 -9.48 -4.11
CA GLN A 154 -5.79 -8.34 -4.40
C GLN A 154 -5.42 -7.05 -3.65
N SER A 155 -4.18 -6.93 -3.17
CA SER A 155 -3.67 -5.75 -2.46
C SER A 155 -2.22 -5.49 -2.83
N SER A 156 -1.99 -4.39 -3.54
CA SER A 156 -0.63 -3.96 -3.87
C SER A 156 0.17 -3.54 -2.64
N SER A 157 -0.48 -2.89 -1.67
CA SER A 157 0.16 -2.48 -0.41
C SER A 157 0.61 -3.69 0.41
N ALA A 158 -0.22 -4.74 0.50
CA ALA A 158 0.15 -5.98 1.17
C ALA A 158 1.31 -6.69 0.45
N SER A 159 1.27 -6.73 -0.89
CA SER A 159 2.35 -7.31 -1.70
C SER A 159 3.68 -6.59 -1.48
N VAL A 160 3.66 -5.26 -1.43
CA VAL A 160 4.84 -4.43 -1.13
C VAL A 160 5.35 -4.71 0.29
N GLY A 161 4.46 -4.78 1.29
CA GLY A 161 4.82 -5.09 2.67
C GLY A 161 5.50 -6.45 2.82
N ILE A 162 4.97 -7.48 2.16
CA ILE A 162 5.56 -8.81 2.14
C ILE A 162 6.97 -8.78 1.50
N LEU A 163 7.12 -8.09 0.37
CA LEU A 163 8.42 -7.94 -0.30
C LEU A 163 9.43 -7.18 0.58
N GLN A 164 8.98 -6.14 1.29
CA GLN A 164 9.83 -5.42 2.24
C GLN A 164 10.30 -6.33 3.39
N ALA A 165 9.40 -7.13 3.98
CA ALA A 165 9.77 -8.09 5.02
C ALA A 165 10.76 -9.15 4.52
N LEU A 166 10.58 -9.66 3.30
CA LEU A 166 11.53 -10.59 2.66
C LEU A 166 12.89 -9.95 2.40
N ALA A 167 12.91 -8.68 1.98
CA ALA A 167 14.16 -7.95 1.76
C ALA A 167 14.87 -7.63 3.08
N LEU A 168 14.15 -7.18 4.11
CA LEU A 168 14.70 -6.91 5.43
C LEU A 168 15.24 -8.17 6.11
N SER A 169 14.56 -9.31 5.95
CA SER A 169 15.06 -10.60 6.43
C SER A 169 16.23 -11.14 5.60
N GLY A 170 16.64 -10.47 4.51
CA GLY A 170 17.74 -10.86 3.64
C GLY A 170 17.48 -12.12 2.82
N VAL A 171 16.22 -12.50 2.64
CA VAL A 171 15.79 -13.65 1.84
C VAL A 171 15.84 -13.34 0.35
N ILE A 172 15.54 -12.10 -0.01
CA ILE A 172 15.64 -11.59 -1.39
C ILE A 172 16.54 -10.35 -1.40
N SER A 173 17.34 -10.18 -2.47
CA SER A 173 18.12 -8.97 -2.63
C SER A 173 17.23 -7.77 -2.93
N PHE A 174 17.66 -6.57 -2.55
CA PHE A 174 16.95 -5.34 -2.88
C PHE A 174 16.75 -5.17 -4.40
N HIS A 175 17.76 -5.54 -5.18
CA HIS A 175 17.73 -5.48 -6.64
C HIS A 175 16.63 -6.38 -7.22
N ASP A 176 16.52 -7.62 -6.75
CA ASP A 176 15.54 -8.57 -7.25
C ASP A 176 14.13 -8.21 -6.75
N ALA A 177 14.02 -7.74 -5.51
CA ALA A 177 12.77 -7.22 -4.96
C ALA A 177 12.23 -6.04 -5.77
N ALA A 178 13.09 -5.18 -6.31
CA ALA A 178 12.67 -4.05 -7.15
C ALA A 178 11.93 -4.50 -8.41
N PHE A 179 12.39 -5.56 -9.09
CA PHE A 179 11.68 -6.08 -10.26
C PHE A 179 10.33 -6.68 -9.91
N VAL A 180 10.25 -7.43 -8.80
CA VAL A 180 8.98 -7.98 -8.33
C VAL A 180 8.02 -6.86 -7.93
N LEU A 181 8.53 -5.75 -7.39
CA LEU A 181 7.73 -4.60 -6.95
C LEU A 181 7.06 -3.84 -8.11
N PHE A 182 7.64 -3.86 -9.31
CA PHE A 182 6.97 -3.32 -10.49
C PHE A 182 5.73 -4.11 -10.90
N GLY A 183 5.62 -5.38 -10.52
CA GLY A 183 4.46 -6.23 -10.80
C GLY A 183 3.17 -5.73 -10.14
N PRO A 184 3.12 -5.51 -8.83
CA PRO A 184 1.98 -4.92 -8.12
C PRO A 184 1.49 -3.61 -8.73
N VAL A 185 2.41 -2.71 -9.08
CA VAL A 185 2.08 -1.44 -9.73
C VAL A 185 1.44 -1.68 -11.09
N SER A 186 2.04 -2.52 -11.92
CA SER A 186 1.50 -2.86 -13.25
C SER A 186 0.14 -3.52 -13.16
N TYR A 187 -0.08 -4.45 -12.22
CA TYR A 187 -1.36 -5.11 -12.00
C TYR A 187 -2.47 -4.11 -11.69
N THR A 188 -2.23 -3.19 -10.76
CA THR A 188 -3.21 -2.19 -10.34
C THR A 188 -3.64 -1.30 -11.51
N HIS A 189 -2.70 -0.92 -12.39
CA HIS A 189 -3.00 -0.06 -13.54
C HIS A 189 -3.64 -0.79 -14.72
N LEU A 190 -3.36 -2.08 -14.90
CA LEU A 190 -3.89 -2.85 -16.02
C LEU A 190 -5.28 -3.41 -15.76
N THR A 191 -5.65 -3.67 -14.50
CA THR A 191 -6.92 -4.33 -14.18
C THR A 191 -8.05 -3.38 -13.81
N LEU A 192 -7.77 -2.17 -13.35
CA LEU A 192 -8.79 -1.19 -12.97
C LEU A 192 -9.65 -0.66 -14.13
N PRO A 193 -9.15 -0.48 -15.37
CA PRO A 193 -9.97 0.01 -16.47
C PRO A 193 -10.88 -1.04 -17.13
N THR A 194 -10.75 -2.31 -16.79
CA THR A 194 -11.42 -3.42 -17.49
C THR A 194 -12.63 -3.99 -16.75
N ASN A 195 -12.97 -3.46 -15.59
CA ASN A 195 -14.16 -3.81 -14.80
C ASN A 195 -15.10 -2.56 -14.67
#